data_4cd8f4431f61205170703f786ea0890e
#
_entry.id   4cd8f4431f61205170703f786ea0890e
#
_cell.length_a   1.000
_cell.length_b   1.000
_cell.length_c   1.000
_cell.angle_alpha   90.00
_cell.angle_beta   90.00
_cell.angle_gamma   90.00
#
_symmetry.space_group_name_H-M   'P 1'
#
loop_
_entity.id
_entity.type
_entity.pdbx_description
1 polymer ?
#
loop_
_entity_poly.entity_id
_entity_poly.type
_entity_poly.pdbx_seq_one_letter_code
_entity_poly.pdbx_strand_id
1 'polypeptide(L)'
;GNAVSNIIDKTALSHPEIAFTYIKDGKQVLRTFGDGKLISAIYSVFGKDFAKGLIPVDYQLDAIKVYGYISKPEHSRPNRNMQNFFINGRYIKTRTAMVALEEAFKGSIMVGKFPSCVLNIELPCEIIDVNVHPSKLEVRFINERPVFDAIYHAVKSSLMKYDSRKKASFKKETAFNEVQNKFNPFNNAPAILNKPVVQSSKNDFVQKQYAK
;
A
#
# COMPACT_ATOMS: atom_id res chain seq x y z
N GLY A 1 6.25 16.37 -24.64
CA GLY A 1 5.44 15.16 -24.47
C GLY A 1 5.12 14.81 -23.01
N ASN A 2 6.07 14.87 -22.10
CA ASN A 2 5.89 14.43 -20.71
C ASN A 2 4.99 15.39 -19.90
N ALA A 3 5.01 16.68 -20.16
CA ALA A 3 4.17 17.65 -19.47
C ALA A 3 2.68 17.43 -19.75
N VAL A 4 2.32 17.17 -21.02
CA VAL A 4 0.92 16.88 -21.41
C VAL A 4 0.43 15.60 -20.75
N SER A 5 1.21 14.51 -20.82
CA SER A 5 0.85 13.25 -20.15
C SER A 5 0.59 13.45 -18.64
N ASN A 6 1.50 14.19 -17.97
CA ASN A 6 1.34 14.46 -16.54
C ASN A 6 0.06 15.24 -16.20
N ILE A 7 -0.34 16.21 -17.05
CA ILE A 7 -1.58 16.95 -16.86
C ILE A 7 -2.79 16.01 -17.02
N ILE A 8 -2.78 15.18 -18.09
CA ILE A 8 -3.86 14.22 -18.34
C ILE A 8 -3.99 13.22 -17.19
N ASP A 9 -2.86 12.70 -16.69
CA ASP A 9 -2.83 11.78 -15.55
C ASP A 9 -3.48 12.41 -14.31
N LYS A 10 -3.13 13.68 -13.99
CA LYS A 10 -3.73 14.39 -12.84
C LYS A 10 -5.21 14.64 -13.05
N THR A 11 -5.63 15.01 -14.27
CA THR A 11 -7.03 15.23 -14.59
C THR A 11 -7.84 13.92 -14.48
N ALA A 12 -7.30 12.81 -14.98
CA ALA A 12 -7.95 11.51 -14.88
C ALA A 12 -8.09 11.02 -13.43
N LEU A 13 -7.12 11.34 -12.57
CA LEU A 13 -7.18 11.02 -11.14
C LEU A 13 -8.18 11.90 -10.37
N SER A 14 -8.37 13.17 -10.79
CA SER A 14 -9.33 14.06 -10.14
C SER A 14 -10.77 13.83 -10.59
N HIS A 15 -10.97 13.19 -11.75
CA HIS A 15 -12.28 12.91 -12.35
C HIS A 15 -12.44 11.43 -12.73
N PRO A 16 -12.51 10.53 -11.73
CA PRO A 16 -12.63 9.09 -11.99
C PRO A 16 -13.96 8.72 -12.65
N GLU A 17 -14.97 9.60 -12.61
CA GLU A 17 -16.27 9.48 -13.28
C GLU A 17 -16.22 9.73 -14.78
N ILE A 18 -15.08 10.27 -15.31
CA ILE A 18 -14.90 10.56 -16.72
C ILE A 18 -13.99 9.51 -17.35
N ALA A 19 -14.40 8.96 -18.48
CA ALA A 19 -13.55 8.08 -19.28
C ALA A 19 -12.60 8.92 -20.16
N PHE A 20 -11.30 8.78 -19.93
CA PHE A 20 -10.26 9.43 -20.71
C PHE A 20 -9.60 8.43 -21.66
N THR A 21 -9.37 8.84 -22.90
CA THR A 21 -8.51 8.12 -23.84
C THR A 21 -7.46 9.11 -24.36
N TYR A 22 -6.18 8.84 -24.06
CA TYR A 22 -5.07 9.66 -24.54
C TYR A 22 -4.23 8.90 -25.55
N ILE A 23 -4.13 9.46 -26.75
CA ILE A 23 -3.37 8.91 -27.86
C ILE A 23 -2.20 9.87 -28.14
N LYS A 24 -0.98 9.33 -28.17
CA LYS A 24 0.23 10.05 -28.49
C LYS A 24 0.98 9.30 -29.59
N ASP A 25 1.35 10.01 -30.66
CA ASP A 25 2.09 9.46 -31.79
C ASP A 25 1.40 8.18 -32.36
N GLY A 26 0.06 8.21 -32.47
CA GLY A 26 -0.76 7.09 -32.95
C GLY A 26 -0.90 5.92 -31.98
N LYS A 27 -0.31 5.99 -30.79
CA LYS A 27 -0.39 4.95 -29.77
C LYS A 27 -1.25 5.39 -28.58
N GLN A 28 -2.12 4.50 -28.11
CA GLN A 28 -2.90 4.74 -26.90
C GLN A 28 -1.98 4.63 -25.68
N VAL A 29 -1.80 5.74 -24.95
CA VAL A 29 -0.94 5.85 -23.77
C VAL A 29 -1.74 5.67 -22.48
N LEU A 30 -2.96 6.23 -22.42
CA LEU A 30 -3.86 6.12 -21.28
C LEU A 30 -5.28 5.80 -21.73
N ARG A 31 -5.96 4.96 -20.97
CA ARG A 31 -7.41 4.77 -21.03
C ARG A 31 -7.95 4.52 -19.64
N THR A 32 -8.89 5.35 -19.19
CA THR A 32 -9.63 5.17 -17.93
C THR A 32 -11.06 4.71 -18.19
N PHE A 33 -11.71 4.13 -17.18
CA PHE A 33 -13.01 3.48 -17.35
C PHE A 33 -14.19 4.44 -17.15
N GLY A 34 -14.01 5.55 -16.41
CA GLY A 34 -15.12 6.47 -16.09
C GLY A 34 -16.18 5.86 -15.17
N ASP A 35 -15.80 4.90 -14.33
CA ASP A 35 -16.68 4.15 -13.44
C ASP A 35 -16.90 4.81 -12.06
N GLY A 36 -16.40 6.03 -11.88
CA GLY A 36 -16.46 6.78 -10.63
C GLY A 36 -15.57 6.25 -9.52
N LYS A 37 -14.76 5.22 -9.78
CA LYS A 37 -13.89 4.60 -8.77
C LYS A 37 -12.46 5.13 -8.90
N LEU A 38 -12.00 5.85 -7.90
CA LEU A 38 -10.63 6.36 -7.87
C LEU A 38 -9.58 5.26 -8.03
N ILE A 39 -9.81 4.06 -7.48
CA ILE A 39 -8.87 2.94 -7.62
C ILE A 39 -8.73 2.46 -9.08
N SER A 40 -9.79 2.52 -9.88
CA SER A 40 -9.75 2.18 -11.30
C SER A 40 -8.95 3.20 -12.10
N ALA A 41 -9.09 4.50 -11.78
CA ALA A 41 -8.28 5.56 -12.37
C ALA A 41 -6.79 5.39 -11.98
N ILE A 42 -6.51 5.12 -10.70
CA ILE A 42 -5.14 4.84 -10.21
C ILE A 42 -4.53 3.63 -10.94
N TYR A 43 -5.30 2.56 -11.10
CA TYR A 43 -4.85 1.39 -11.85
C TYR A 43 -4.49 1.72 -13.30
N SER A 44 -5.32 2.53 -13.97
CA SER A 44 -5.10 2.94 -15.36
C SER A 44 -3.85 3.84 -15.51
N VAL A 45 -3.63 4.77 -14.56
CA VAL A 45 -2.53 5.75 -14.62
C VAL A 45 -1.20 5.16 -14.14
N PHE A 46 -1.18 4.42 -13.01
CA PHE A 46 0.05 3.97 -12.37
C PHE A 46 0.29 2.46 -12.48
N GLY A 47 -0.67 1.72 -13.01
CA GLY A 47 -0.57 0.28 -13.21
C GLY A 47 -0.96 -0.58 -12.02
N LYS A 48 -1.02 -1.89 -12.27
CA LYS A 48 -1.52 -2.91 -11.33
C LYS A 48 -0.72 -3.01 -10.04
N ASP A 49 0.59 -2.97 -10.14
CA ASP A 49 1.47 -3.18 -8.98
C ASP A 49 1.39 -2.02 -8.00
N PHE A 50 1.27 -0.79 -8.51
CA PHE A 50 1.04 0.38 -7.67
C PHE A 50 -0.32 0.27 -6.97
N ALA A 51 -1.39 -0.05 -7.69
CA ALA A 51 -2.74 -0.13 -7.13
C ALA A 51 -2.88 -1.20 -6.03
N LYS A 52 -2.21 -2.36 -6.16
CA LYS A 52 -2.17 -3.41 -5.13
C LYS A 52 -1.46 -3.01 -3.84
N GLY A 53 -0.51 -2.08 -3.95
CA GLY A 53 0.29 -1.58 -2.84
C GLY A 53 -0.36 -0.44 -2.05
N LEU A 54 -1.68 -0.24 -2.16
CA LEU A 54 -2.39 0.88 -1.56
C LEU A 54 -3.26 0.47 -0.37
N ILE A 55 -3.47 1.43 0.53
CA ILE A 55 -4.38 1.39 1.67
C ILE A 55 -5.44 2.47 1.45
N PRO A 56 -6.74 2.15 1.55
CA PRO A 56 -7.78 3.16 1.46
C PRO A 56 -7.78 4.10 2.67
N VAL A 57 -8.05 5.36 2.40
CA VAL A 57 -8.23 6.43 3.39
C VAL A 57 -9.63 6.97 3.23
N ASP A 58 -10.36 7.08 4.34
CA ASP A 58 -11.64 7.77 4.44
C ASP A 58 -11.77 8.29 5.87
N TYR A 59 -11.71 9.61 6.02
CA TYR A 59 -11.67 10.27 7.32
C TYR A 59 -12.29 11.67 7.22
N GLN A 60 -13.00 12.06 8.25
CA GLN A 60 -13.57 13.38 8.37
C GLN A 60 -13.17 14.00 9.70
N LEU A 61 -12.69 15.23 9.66
CA LEU A 61 -12.42 16.07 10.82
C LEU A 61 -13.15 17.40 10.62
N ASP A 62 -14.15 17.64 11.42
CA ASP A 62 -15.03 18.81 11.30
C ASP A 62 -15.57 18.96 9.86
N ALA A 63 -15.31 20.08 9.22
CA ALA A 63 -15.73 20.38 7.85
C ALA A 63 -14.73 19.89 6.77
N ILE A 64 -13.63 19.21 7.16
CA ILE A 64 -12.60 18.74 6.25
C ILE A 64 -12.74 17.23 6.10
N LYS A 65 -12.96 16.77 4.85
CA LYS A 65 -12.98 15.35 4.50
C LYS A 65 -11.73 14.99 3.71
N VAL A 66 -11.06 13.90 4.12
CA VAL A 66 -9.86 13.35 3.46
C VAL A 66 -10.13 11.93 3.04
N TYR A 67 -10.08 11.67 1.74
CA TYR A 67 -10.31 10.32 1.20
C TYR A 67 -9.39 10.02 0.02
N GLY A 68 -9.24 8.73 -0.30
CA GLY A 68 -8.40 8.26 -1.38
C GLY A 68 -7.51 7.10 -0.96
N TYR A 69 -6.24 7.17 -1.34
CA TYR A 69 -5.32 6.04 -1.14
C TYR A 69 -3.92 6.51 -0.76
N ILE A 70 -3.27 5.77 0.14
CA ILE A 70 -1.86 5.91 0.52
C ILE A 70 -1.12 4.60 0.24
N SER A 71 0.18 4.66 0.01
CA SER A 71 0.99 3.45 -0.13
C SER A 71 1.11 2.70 1.20
N LYS A 72 1.23 1.38 1.13
CA LYS A 72 1.74 0.59 2.25
C LYS A 72 3.17 1.01 2.58
N PRO A 73 3.62 0.92 3.85
CA PRO A 73 4.98 1.29 4.24
C PRO A 73 6.07 0.61 3.41
N GLU A 74 5.88 -0.67 3.07
CA GLU A 74 6.79 -1.46 2.25
C GLU A 74 6.93 -0.99 0.79
N HIS A 75 5.99 -0.18 0.30
CA HIS A 75 5.97 0.41 -1.04
C HIS A 75 6.44 1.87 -1.08
N SER A 76 7.19 2.33 -0.06
CA SER A 76 7.78 3.67 -0.02
C SER A 76 8.79 3.92 -1.14
N ARG A 77 8.90 5.16 -1.60
CA ARG A 77 9.68 5.56 -2.79
C ARG A 77 10.88 6.44 -2.42
N PRO A 78 11.93 6.51 -3.27
CA PRO A 78 13.10 7.36 -3.01
C PRO A 78 12.82 8.86 -3.22
N ASN A 79 11.68 9.23 -3.78
CA ASN A 79 11.31 10.61 -4.06
C ASN A 79 9.81 10.86 -3.84
N ARG A 80 9.39 12.15 -3.89
CA ARG A 80 8.03 12.61 -3.64
C ARG A 80 7.14 12.66 -4.89
N ASN A 81 7.60 12.19 -6.05
CA ASN A 81 6.90 12.36 -7.33
C ASN A 81 5.52 11.67 -7.37
N MET A 82 5.30 10.70 -6.48
CA MET A 82 4.06 9.95 -6.37
C MET A 82 3.15 10.45 -5.25
N GLN A 83 3.38 11.65 -4.73
CA GLN A 83 2.49 12.33 -3.79
C GLN A 83 1.53 13.21 -4.59
N ASN A 84 0.27 12.82 -4.66
CA ASN A 84 -0.78 13.50 -5.43
C ASN A 84 -1.88 13.95 -4.48
N PHE A 85 -2.03 15.27 -4.35
CA PHE A 85 -3.06 15.90 -3.53
C PHE A 85 -4.03 16.65 -4.41
N PHE A 86 -5.31 16.48 -4.15
CA PHE A 86 -6.40 17.16 -4.82
C PHE A 86 -7.23 17.89 -3.76
N ILE A 87 -7.46 19.18 -3.95
CA ILE A 87 -8.29 19.99 -3.06
C ILE A 87 -9.50 20.44 -3.86
N ASN A 88 -10.69 20.04 -3.39
CA ASN A 88 -11.96 20.31 -4.08
C ASN A 88 -11.88 19.96 -5.58
N GLY A 89 -11.33 18.76 -5.92
CA GLY A 89 -11.17 18.26 -7.28
C GLY A 89 -10.00 18.84 -8.07
N ARG A 90 -9.22 19.79 -7.52
CA ARG A 90 -8.07 20.40 -8.21
C ARG A 90 -6.75 19.85 -7.72
N TYR A 91 -5.88 19.43 -8.64
CA TYR A 91 -4.51 19.04 -8.30
C TYR A 91 -3.71 20.21 -7.75
N ILE A 92 -3.14 20.06 -6.57
CA ILE A 92 -2.42 21.07 -5.84
C ILE A 92 -1.09 20.52 -5.30
N LYS A 93 -0.06 21.33 -5.39
CA LYS A 93 1.20 21.11 -4.66
C LYS A 93 1.16 21.95 -3.38
N THR A 94 1.04 21.30 -2.24
CA THR A 94 1.05 21.99 -0.95
C THR A 94 2.04 21.35 0.01
N ARG A 95 2.88 22.20 0.61
CA ARG A 95 3.87 21.76 1.60
C ARG A 95 3.20 21.19 2.84
N THR A 96 2.11 21.79 3.27
CA THR A 96 1.32 21.37 4.44
C THR A 96 0.85 19.94 4.30
N ALA A 97 0.28 19.56 3.15
CA ALA A 97 -0.18 18.19 2.92
C ALA A 97 0.99 17.18 2.82
N MET A 98 2.10 17.59 2.17
CA MET A 98 3.29 16.73 2.09
C MET A 98 3.88 16.44 3.48
N VAL A 99 4.02 17.47 4.32
CA VAL A 99 4.58 17.32 5.67
C VAL A 99 3.63 16.51 6.56
N ALA A 100 2.32 16.74 6.49
CA ALA A 100 1.33 15.96 7.25
C ALA A 100 1.35 14.48 6.89
N LEU A 101 1.43 14.15 5.59
CA LEU A 101 1.56 12.78 5.10
C LEU A 101 2.85 12.12 5.62
N GLU A 102 4.00 12.80 5.48
CA GLU A 102 5.29 12.27 5.88
C GLU A 102 5.42 12.08 7.40
N GLU A 103 4.89 13.03 8.18
CA GLU A 103 4.87 12.92 9.65
C GLU A 103 3.99 11.75 10.12
N ALA A 104 2.86 11.50 9.47
CA ALA A 104 2.01 10.34 9.78
C ALA A 104 2.71 8.99 9.52
N PHE A 105 3.62 8.93 8.54
CA PHE A 105 4.42 7.76 8.21
C PHE A 105 5.71 7.61 9.04
N LYS A 106 6.04 8.59 9.86
CA LYS A 106 7.26 8.58 10.67
C LYS A 106 7.32 7.35 11.57
N GLY A 107 8.46 6.65 11.53
CA GLY A 107 8.65 5.37 12.21
C GLY A 107 8.07 4.15 11.50
N SER A 108 7.30 4.34 10.42
CA SER A 108 6.73 3.22 9.63
C SER A 108 7.52 2.94 8.34
N ILE A 109 8.33 3.88 7.89
CA ILE A 109 9.17 3.77 6.68
C ILE A 109 10.63 4.08 7.00
N MET A 110 11.54 3.62 6.15
CA MET A 110 12.98 3.88 6.28
C MET A 110 13.30 5.36 6.05
N VAL A 111 14.32 5.85 6.72
CA VAL A 111 14.86 7.21 6.51
C VAL A 111 15.26 7.39 5.04
N GLY A 112 14.93 8.55 4.46
CA GLY A 112 15.19 8.84 3.05
C GLY A 112 14.19 8.22 2.06
N LYS A 113 13.14 7.55 2.55
CA LYS A 113 12.01 7.09 1.75
C LYS A 113 10.76 7.94 2.00
N PHE A 114 9.91 8.01 1.01
CA PHE A 114 8.70 8.82 1.01
C PHE A 114 7.47 7.96 0.70
N PRO A 115 6.34 8.19 1.37
CA PRO A 115 5.09 7.55 1.02
C PRO A 115 4.55 8.08 -0.30
N SER A 116 3.83 7.23 -1.03
CA SER A 116 3.04 7.65 -2.19
C SER A 116 1.58 7.83 -1.79
N CYS A 117 0.88 8.75 -2.44
CA CYS A 117 -0.54 8.94 -2.20
C CYS A 117 -1.30 9.45 -3.42
N VAL A 118 -2.59 9.22 -3.41
CA VAL A 118 -3.61 9.91 -4.21
C VAL A 118 -4.71 10.29 -3.22
N LEU A 119 -4.67 11.50 -2.69
CA LEU A 119 -5.57 11.98 -1.64
C LEU A 119 -6.41 13.15 -2.15
N ASN A 120 -7.71 13.03 -1.95
CA ASN A 120 -8.69 14.10 -2.15
C ASN A 120 -9.01 14.72 -0.80
N ILE A 121 -9.01 16.04 -0.74
CA ILE A 121 -9.28 16.85 0.44
C ILE A 121 -10.43 17.77 0.07
N GLU A 122 -11.59 17.53 0.64
CA GLU A 122 -12.75 18.41 0.53
C GLU A 122 -12.80 19.30 1.75
N LEU A 123 -12.88 20.61 1.51
CA LEU A 123 -12.92 21.60 2.57
C LEU A 123 -13.65 22.87 2.10
N PRO A 124 -14.20 23.69 3.03
CA PRO A 124 -14.89 24.94 2.72
C PRO A 124 -13.98 25.90 1.97
N CYS A 125 -14.55 26.57 0.94
CA CYS A 125 -13.79 27.51 0.11
C CYS A 125 -13.27 28.72 0.89
N GLU A 126 -13.91 29.06 2.00
CA GLU A 126 -13.56 30.18 2.85
C GLU A 126 -12.20 30.04 3.54
N ILE A 127 -11.69 28.80 3.67
CA ILE A 127 -10.41 28.55 4.34
C ILE A 127 -9.23 28.43 3.36
N ILE A 128 -9.49 28.59 2.05
CA ILE A 128 -8.49 28.53 1.00
C ILE A 128 -8.43 29.82 0.20
N ASP A 129 -7.23 30.35 -0.01
CA ASP A 129 -6.95 31.32 -1.07
C ASP A 129 -6.27 30.60 -2.24
N VAL A 130 -6.97 30.52 -3.37
CA VAL A 130 -6.51 29.87 -4.62
C VAL A 130 -5.78 30.88 -5.53
N ASN A 131 -5.92 32.18 -5.27
CA ASN A 131 -5.37 33.23 -6.13
C ASN A 131 -3.92 33.62 -5.77
N VAL A 132 -3.07 32.63 -5.49
CA VAL A 132 -1.69 32.84 -5.05
C VAL A 132 -0.71 32.84 -6.22
N HIS A 133 -0.95 32.02 -7.27
CA HIS A 133 -0.04 31.86 -8.40
C HIS A 133 -0.81 31.77 -9.72
N PRO A 134 -0.29 32.32 -10.85
CA PRO A 134 -0.96 32.26 -12.16
C PRO A 134 -1.32 30.83 -12.61
N SER A 135 -0.48 29.84 -12.31
CA SER A 135 -0.74 28.43 -12.64
C SER A 135 -1.79 27.78 -11.75
N LYS A 136 -2.19 28.43 -10.63
CA LYS A 136 -3.14 27.91 -9.64
C LYS A 136 -2.82 26.49 -9.14
N LEU A 137 -1.54 26.10 -9.18
CA LEU A 137 -1.04 24.83 -8.64
C LEU A 137 -0.70 24.92 -7.15
N GLU A 138 -0.61 26.14 -6.63
CA GLU A 138 -0.35 26.43 -5.23
C GLU A 138 -1.57 27.12 -4.61
N VAL A 139 -1.86 26.74 -3.39
CA VAL A 139 -2.90 27.37 -2.57
C VAL A 139 -2.29 27.85 -1.26
N ARG A 140 -2.84 28.89 -0.70
CA ARG A 140 -2.56 29.36 0.66
C ARG A 140 -3.77 29.04 1.52
N PHE A 141 -3.56 28.37 2.63
CA PHE A 141 -4.60 28.19 3.64
C PHE A 141 -4.60 29.40 4.58
N ILE A 142 -5.77 29.87 4.95
CA ILE A 142 -5.91 30.93 5.99
C ILE A 142 -5.36 30.38 7.31
N ASN A 143 -5.67 29.13 7.61
CA ASN A 143 -5.09 28.41 8.74
C ASN A 143 -4.67 27.01 8.26
N GLU A 144 -3.37 26.73 8.29
CA GLU A 144 -2.80 25.45 7.85
C GLU A 144 -3.04 24.33 8.85
N ARG A 145 -3.21 24.65 10.13
CA ARG A 145 -3.27 23.66 11.21
C ARG A 145 -4.41 22.67 11.07
N PRO A 146 -5.68 23.07 10.84
CA PRO A 146 -6.78 22.12 10.66
C PRO A 146 -6.59 21.19 9.46
N VAL A 147 -6.02 21.70 8.36
CA VAL A 147 -5.74 20.90 7.16
C VAL A 147 -4.63 19.87 7.43
N PHE A 148 -3.57 20.30 8.10
CA PHE A 148 -2.50 19.42 8.55
C PHE A 148 -3.05 18.30 9.44
N ASP A 149 -3.78 18.65 10.50
CA ASP A 149 -4.33 17.71 11.48
C ASP A 149 -5.30 16.72 10.82
N ALA A 150 -6.16 17.17 9.89
CA ALA A 150 -7.08 16.30 9.15
C ALA A 150 -6.33 15.25 8.31
N ILE A 151 -5.32 15.68 7.56
CA ILE A 151 -4.51 14.76 6.73
C ILE A 151 -3.70 13.80 7.62
N TYR A 152 -3.06 14.32 8.66
CA TYR A 152 -2.26 13.52 9.59
C TYR A 152 -3.11 12.41 10.23
N HIS A 153 -4.26 12.74 10.80
CA HIS A 153 -5.14 11.77 11.44
C HIS A 153 -5.78 10.80 10.45
N ALA A 154 -6.14 11.24 9.25
CA ALA A 154 -6.64 10.38 8.17
C ALA A 154 -5.63 9.29 7.81
N VAL A 155 -4.39 9.70 7.58
CA VAL A 155 -3.30 8.78 7.21
C VAL A 155 -2.93 7.88 8.38
N LYS A 156 -2.75 8.44 9.58
CA LYS A 156 -2.36 7.68 10.77
C LYS A 156 -3.37 6.61 11.15
N SER A 157 -4.67 6.96 11.14
CA SER A 157 -5.75 6.01 11.43
C SER A 157 -5.82 4.87 10.40
N SER A 158 -5.58 5.17 9.11
CA SER A 158 -5.57 4.18 8.05
C SER A 158 -4.38 3.21 8.17
N LEU A 159 -3.19 3.71 8.53
CA LEU A 159 -2.02 2.88 8.82
C LEU A 159 -2.26 1.97 10.03
N MET A 160 -2.83 2.49 11.11
CA MET A 160 -3.15 1.70 12.31
C MET A 160 -4.15 0.56 12.01
N LYS A 161 -5.19 0.85 11.20
CA LYS A 161 -6.15 -0.16 10.75
C LYS A 161 -5.48 -1.24 9.89
N TYR A 162 -4.54 -0.85 9.05
CA TYR A 162 -3.76 -1.78 8.22
C TYR A 162 -2.88 -2.70 9.07
N ASP A 163 -2.12 -2.15 10.03
CA ASP A 163 -1.25 -2.92 10.93
C ASP A 163 -2.05 -3.87 11.82
N SER A 164 -3.22 -3.45 12.31
CA SER A 164 -4.11 -4.30 13.11
C SER A 164 -4.63 -5.50 12.32
N ARG A 165 -4.94 -5.33 11.04
CA ARG A 165 -5.34 -6.43 10.14
C ARG A 165 -4.22 -7.43 9.91
N LYS A 166 -2.98 -6.94 9.71
CA LYS A 166 -1.80 -7.81 9.59
C LYS A 166 -1.62 -8.68 10.85
N LYS A 167 -1.64 -8.06 12.03
CA LYS A 167 -1.51 -8.80 13.31
C LYS A 167 -2.62 -9.84 13.51
N ALA A 168 -3.85 -9.55 13.10
CA ALA A 168 -4.97 -10.48 13.19
C ALA A 168 -4.82 -11.69 12.24
N SER A 169 -4.26 -11.50 11.03
CA SER A 169 -4.02 -12.60 10.10
C SER A 169 -2.91 -13.54 10.58
N PHE A 170 -1.83 -13.02 11.14
CA PHE A 170 -0.77 -13.84 11.73
C PHE A 170 -1.26 -14.66 12.95
N LYS A 171 -2.13 -14.11 13.79
CA LYS A 171 -2.73 -14.86 14.92
C LYS A 171 -3.61 -16.02 14.44
N LYS A 172 -4.32 -15.88 13.32
CA LYS A 172 -5.12 -16.96 12.74
C LYS A 172 -4.27 -18.12 12.22
N GLU A 173 -3.17 -17.82 11.54
CA GLU A 173 -2.27 -18.84 11.01
C GLU A 173 -1.53 -19.62 12.11
N THR A 174 -1.06 -18.93 13.16
CA THR A 174 -0.42 -19.60 14.30
C THR A 174 -1.40 -20.48 15.09
N ALA A 175 -2.64 -20.02 15.30
CA ALA A 175 -3.66 -20.83 15.98
C ALA A 175 -4.04 -22.08 15.18
N PHE A 176 -4.08 -22.00 13.85
CA PHE A 176 -4.37 -23.15 12.99
C PHE A 176 -3.24 -24.18 13.01
N ASN A 177 -1.99 -23.74 13.04
CA ASN A 177 -0.83 -24.61 13.12
C ASN A 177 -0.70 -25.27 14.52
N GLU A 178 -1.07 -24.59 15.60
CA GLU A 178 -1.11 -25.17 16.95
C GLU A 178 -2.19 -26.26 17.08
N VAL A 179 -3.34 -26.08 16.44
CA VAL A 179 -4.41 -27.09 16.43
C VAL A 179 -4.01 -28.31 15.61
N GLN A 180 -3.33 -28.15 14.46
CA GLN A 180 -2.83 -29.28 13.67
C GLN A 180 -1.76 -30.08 14.40
N ASN A 181 -0.86 -29.41 15.14
CA ASN A 181 0.16 -30.12 15.95
C ASN A 181 -0.43 -30.87 17.15
N LYS A 182 -1.60 -30.47 17.66
CA LYS A 182 -2.32 -31.20 18.73
C LYS A 182 -3.12 -32.41 18.21
N PHE A 183 -3.41 -32.47 16.92
CA PHE A 183 -4.16 -33.55 16.28
C PHE A 183 -3.29 -34.49 15.40
N ASN A 184 -2.03 -34.66 15.72
CA ASN A 184 -1.19 -35.64 15.03
C ASN A 184 -1.42 -37.02 15.65
N PRO A 185 -2.22 -37.94 15.04
CA PRO A 185 -2.58 -39.22 15.65
C PRO A 185 -1.41 -40.19 15.76
N PHE A 186 -0.24 -39.85 15.20
CA PHE A 186 0.96 -40.68 15.24
C PHE A 186 1.89 -40.44 16.43
N ASN A 187 1.61 -39.46 17.30
CA ASN A 187 2.42 -39.23 18.50
C ASN A 187 2.00 -40.02 19.73
N ASN A 188 0.97 -40.87 19.65
CA ASN A 188 0.51 -41.72 20.74
C ASN A 188 0.68 -43.23 20.47
N ALA A 189 1.73 -43.64 19.75
CA ALA A 189 2.09 -45.05 19.71
C ALA A 189 2.80 -45.41 21.01
N PRO A 190 2.33 -46.43 21.78
CA PRO A 190 3.02 -46.89 22.97
C PRO A 190 4.38 -47.43 22.60
N ALA A 191 5.39 -47.06 23.35
CA ALA A 191 6.74 -47.56 23.21
C ALA A 191 6.74 -49.11 23.36
N ILE A 192 6.98 -49.83 22.27
CA ILE A 192 7.21 -51.28 22.32
C ILE A 192 8.59 -51.48 22.92
N LEU A 193 8.62 -52.05 24.13
CA LEU A 193 9.83 -52.53 24.79
C LEU A 193 10.52 -53.57 23.92
N ASN A 194 11.61 -53.22 23.27
CA ASN A 194 12.52 -54.18 22.64
C ASN A 194 13.33 -54.87 23.73
N LYS A 195 13.00 -56.15 23.98
CA LYS A 195 13.88 -57.06 24.71
C LYS A 195 15.12 -57.40 23.82
N PRO A 196 16.31 -57.54 24.40
CA PRO A 196 17.50 -57.84 23.65
C PRO A 196 17.48 -59.31 23.17
N VAL A 197 17.64 -59.53 21.87
CA VAL A 197 17.88 -60.86 21.29
C VAL A 197 19.39 -61.08 21.24
N VAL A 198 19.76 -62.17 21.90
CA VAL A 198 21.12 -62.72 22.04
C VAL A 198 21.72 -63.03 20.66
N GLN A 199 22.96 -62.63 20.47
CA GLN A 199 23.83 -63.05 19.36
C GLN A 199 24.05 -64.54 19.36
N SER A 200 23.95 -65.18 18.21
CA SER A 200 24.63 -66.46 17.92
C SER A 200 25.43 -66.34 16.63
N SER A 201 26.70 -66.55 16.79
CA SER A 201 27.74 -66.61 15.78
C SER A 201 27.55 -67.74 14.78
N LYS A 202 27.97 -67.53 13.54
CA LYS A 202 28.90 -68.40 12.77
C LYS A 202 29.01 -67.91 11.33
N ASN A 203 30.23 -67.52 11.03
CA ASN A 203 31.17 -68.09 10.10
C ASN A 203 30.81 -68.13 8.60
N ASP A 204 31.61 -67.39 7.92
CA ASP A 204 32.67 -67.86 6.98
C ASP A 204 32.31 -67.96 5.50
N PHE A 205 33.33 -67.61 4.76
CA PHE A 205 33.74 -67.91 3.39
C PHE A 205 33.24 -67.00 2.27
N VAL A 206 34.08 -66.33 1.63
CA VAL A 206 35.14 -66.52 0.67
C VAL A 206 35.23 -65.40 -0.35
N GLN A 207 36.41 -64.87 -0.45
CA GLN A 207 37.04 -64.12 -1.53
C GLN A 207 36.67 -64.55 -2.97
N LYS A 208 36.67 -63.54 -3.85
CA LYS A 208 37.53 -63.48 -5.08
C LYS A 208 37.02 -62.34 -5.97
N GLN A 209 37.84 -61.36 -6.20
CA GLN A 209 38.73 -61.12 -7.31
C GLN A 209 38.09 -61.11 -8.71
N TYR A 210 38.24 -60.03 -9.39
CA TYR A 210 39.01 -59.61 -10.59
C TYR A 210 38.38 -58.30 -11.09
N ALA A 211 39.06 -57.19 -11.14
CA ALA A 211 40.04 -56.70 -12.11
C ALA A 211 39.52 -56.70 -13.57
N LYS A 212 39.16 -55.54 -14.05
CA LYS A 212 39.74 -54.85 -15.19
C LYS A 212 39.17 -53.45 -15.25
#